data_2aba9b71d94b2965eed3723876f0d53b
#
_entry.id   2aba9b71d94b2965eed3723876f0d53b
#
_cell.length_a   1.000
_cell.length_b   1.000
_cell.length_c   1.000
_cell.angle_alpha   90.00
_cell.angle_beta   90.00
_cell.angle_gamma   90.00
#
_symmetry.space_group_name_H-M   'P 1'
#
loop_
_entity.id
_entity.type
_entity.pdbx_description
1 polymer ?
#
loop_
_entity_poly.entity_id
_entity_poly.type
_entity_poly.pdbx_seq_one_letter_code
_entity_poly.pdbx_strand_id
1 'polypeptide(L)'
;CLCLYCIGLWAANASFKKTGNDLLFFLPQGNVKLEFCTDDMFRVRHSQGTVFAENEQWMVRKYDFSSVNYTVEDRGTAWLITTRKLIIEATKNPFCLSVSDKNGKMLYTELEEQRFYKDSVKMKAVLQPDEHFFGFGERMDFMDQRGRKIYLNVELGRGIKPAVGGKDILRANYC
;
A
#
# COMPACT_ATOMS: atom_id res chain seq x y z
N CYS A 1 22.48 44.69 -14.82
CA CYS A 1 22.99 43.34 -14.48
C CYS A 1 21.94 42.60 -13.65
N LEU A 2 21.14 41.78 -14.32
CA LEU A 2 20.18 40.91 -13.65
C LEU A 2 20.87 39.56 -13.39
N CYS A 3 21.23 39.30 -12.15
CA CYS A 3 21.64 37.95 -11.70
C CYS A 3 20.40 37.08 -11.59
N LEU A 4 20.18 36.21 -12.58
CA LEU A 4 19.28 35.05 -12.45
C LEU A 4 19.91 34.06 -11.48
N TYR A 5 19.42 34.04 -10.24
CA TYR A 5 19.64 32.90 -9.35
C TYR A 5 18.87 31.70 -9.87
N CYS A 6 19.54 30.81 -10.58
CA CYS A 6 19.05 29.45 -10.77
C CYS A 6 19.08 28.75 -9.41
N ILE A 7 17.96 28.78 -8.70
CA ILE A 7 17.70 27.86 -7.59
C ILE A 7 17.51 26.50 -8.24
N GLY A 8 18.58 25.72 -8.32
CA GLY A 8 18.49 24.31 -8.66
C GLY A 8 17.68 23.62 -7.57
N LEU A 9 16.40 23.34 -7.84
CA LEU A 9 15.64 22.38 -7.06
C LEU A 9 16.36 21.04 -7.20
N TRP A 10 17.13 20.68 -6.20
CA TRP A 10 17.56 19.31 -6.01
C TRP A 10 16.31 18.50 -5.64
N ALA A 11 15.58 18.06 -6.64
CA ALA A 11 14.60 17.00 -6.45
C ALA A 11 15.40 15.77 -5.99
N ALA A 12 15.23 15.38 -4.74
CA ALA A 12 15.80 14.15 -4.23
C ALA A 12 15.33 13.03 -5.18
N ASN A 13 16.27 12.48 -5.96
CA ASN A 13 15.93 11.44 -6.92
C ASN A 13 15.47 10.21 -6.17
N ALA A 14 14.26 9.78 -6.46
CA ALA A 14 13.76 8.52 -5.96
C ALA A 14 14.69 7.37 -6.41
N SER A 15 15.08 6.51 -5.48
CA SER A 15 15.99 5.40 -5.72
C SER A 15 15.51 4.14 -5.02
N PHE A 16 16.11 3.00 -5.36
CA PHE A 16 15.79 1.74 -4.68
C PHE A 16 17.04 0.93 -4.32
N LYS A 17 16.88 0.04 -3.35
CA LYS A 17 17.88 -0.96 -2.96
C LYS A 17 17.23 -2.32 -2.84
N LYS A 18 17.81 -3.32 -3.51
CA LYS A 18 17.41 -4.72 -3.40
C LYS A 18 18.31 -5.46 -2.41
N THR A 19 17.70 -6.20 -1.47
CA THR A 19 18.41 -7.01 -0.48
C THR A 19 17.64 -8.30 -0.22
N GLY A 20 18.04 -9.40 -0.83
CA GLY A 20 17.29 -10.66 -0.74
C GLY A 20 15.86 -10.51 -1.24
N ASN A 21 14.88 -10.84 -0.39
CA ASN A 21 13.47 -10.69 -0.66
C ASN A 21 12.95 -9.26 -0.48
N ASP A 22 13.77 -8.34 0.02
CA ASP A 22 13.36 -6.96 0.29
C ASP A 22 13.74 -6.02 -0.85
N LEU A 23 12.80 -5.21 -1.27
CA LEU A 23 12.99 -4.10 -2.18
C LEU A 23 12.61 -2.81 -1.47
N LEU A 24 13.60 -1.99 -1.16
CA LEU A 24 13.45 -0.74 -0.44
C LEU A 24 13.51 0.43 -1.40
N PHE A 25 12.48 1.28 -1.40
CA PHE A 25 12.41 2.53 -2.12
C PHE A 25 12.70 3.71 -1.17
N PHE A 26 13.58 4.60 -1.61
CA PHE A 26 13.87 5.87 -0.96
C PHE A 26 13.14 6.97 -1.70
N LEU A 27 12.17 7.60 -1.04
CA LEU A 27 11.29 8.59 -1.63
C LEU A 27 11.37 9.89 -0.84
N PRO A 28 11.05 11.05 -1.44
CA PRO A 28 11.06 12.32 -0.73
C PRO A 28 10.17 12.38 0.51
N GLN A 29 9.05 11.62 0.49
CA GLN A 29 8.06 11.61 1.58
C GLN A 29 8.28 10.49 2.60
N GLY A 30 9.31 9.68 2.48
CA GLY A 30 9.59 8.55 3.34
C GLY A 30 10.02 7.32 2.56
N ASN A 31 10.15 6.19 3.22
CA ASN A 31 10.63 4.96 2.63
C ASN A 31 9.50 3.92 2.51
N VAL A 32 9.49 3.20 1.40
CA VAL A 32 8.57 2.09 1.17
C VAL A 32 9.38 0.82 0.97
N LYS A 33 8.98 -0.26 1.65
CA LYS A 33 9.60 -1.56 1.51
C LYS A 33 8.59 -2.59 1.02
N LEU A 34 8.92 -3.29 -0.06
CA LEU A 34 8.23 -4.50 -0.50
C LEU A 34 9.01 -5.69 0.01
N GLU A 35 8.38 -6.51 0.85
CA GLU A 35 8.93 -7.75 1.38
C GLU A 35 8.27 -8.93 0.65
N PHE A 36 8.97 -9.56 -0.28
CA PHE A 36 8.42 -10.67 -1.06
C PHE A 36 8.37 -11.93 -0.22
N CYS A 37 7.18 -12.46 -0.03
CA CYS A 37 6.92 -13.70 0.72
C CYS A 37 6.91 -14.92 -0.19
N THR A 38 6.25 -14.78 -1.35
CA THR A 38 6.16 -15.80 -2.41
C THR A 38 6.13 -15.09 -3.79
N ASP A 39 6.04 -15.84 -4.88
CA ASP A 39 5.93 -15.29 -6.22
C ASP A 39 4.64 -14.47 -6.45
N ASP A 40 3.63 -14.64 -5.61
CA ASP A 40 2.30 -14.02 -5.69
C ASP A 40 1.87 -13.31 -4.40
N MET A 41 2.76 -13.21 -3.42
CA MET A 41 2.49 -12.54 -2.16
C MET A 41 3.66 -11.68 -1.74
N PHE A 42 3.40 -10.44 -1.43
CA PHE A 42 4.36 -9.52 -0.83
C PHE A 42 3.67 -8.62 0.19
N ARG A 43 4.44 -8.11 1.11
CA ARG A 43 4.02 -7.17 2.14
C ARG A 43 4.55 -5.78 1.80
N VAL A 44 3.71 -4.76 1.92
CA VAL A 44 4.11 -3.36 1.76
C VAL A 44 4.25 -2.73 3.14
N ARG A 45 5.37 -2.08 3.37
CA ARG A 45 5.62 -1.34 4.61
C ARG A 45 6.06 0.08 4.28
N HIS A 46 5.57 1.02 5.07
CA HIS A 46 5.94 2.42 4.97
C HIS A 46 6.63 2.89 6.23
N SER A 47 7.59 3.78 6.08
CA SER A 47 8.25 4.49 7.18
C SER A 47 8.56 5.92 6.77
N GLN A 48 8.21 6.87 7.61
CA GLN A 48 8.60 8.29 7.42
C GLN A 48 10.10 8.51 7.71
N GLY A 49 10.74 7.58 8.41
CA GLY A 49 12.16 7.57 8.71
C GLY A 49 12.91 6.44 8.01
N THR A 50 14.12 6.18 8.47
CA THR A 50 14.98 5.11 7.96
C THR A 50 14.73 3.74 8.60
N VAL A 51 13.97 3.72 9.70
CA VAL A 51 13.69 2.50 10.48
C VAL A 51 12.24 2.11 10.25
N PHE A 52 12.04 0.83 9.95
CA PHE A 52 10.71 0.21 9.91
C PHE A 52 10.39 -0.37 11.29
N ALA A 53 9.10 -0.30 11.68
CA ALA A 53 8.65 -0.91 12.92
C ALA A 53 9.04 -2.40 12.97
N GLU A 54 9.20 -2.95 14.16
CA GLU A 54 9.43 -4.39 14.33
C GLU A 54 8.24 -5.21 13.79
N ASN A 55 8.52 -6.47 13.46
CA ASN A 55 7.48 -7.40 13.05
C ASN A 55 6.62 -7.75 14.27
N GLU A 56 5.31 -7.55 14.13
CA GLU A 56 4.39 -7.97 15.18
C GLU A 56 4.29 -9.51 15.24
N GLN A 57 4.03 -10.07 16.41
CA GLN A 57 4.06 -11.52 16.63
C GLN A 57 2.70 -12.11 17.04
N TRP A 58 1.65 -11.29 17.03
CA TRP A 58 0.34 -11.68 17.54
C TRP A 58 -0.50 -12.45 16.51
N MET A 59 -0.49 -12.01 15.25
CA MET A 59 -1.30 -12.59 14.19
C MET A 59 -0.46 -13.28 13.11
N VAL A 60 0.70 -12.72 12.76
CA VAL A 60 1.59 -13.29 11.74
C VAL A 60 2.58 -14.24 12.41
N ARG A 61 2.53 -15.50 12.01
CA ARG A 61 3.36 -16.57 12.60
C ARG A 61 4.66 -16.83 11.86
N LYS A 62 4.78 -16.35 10.62
CA LYS A 62 5.93 -16.60 9.78
C LYS A 62 6.38 -15.34 9.07
N TYR A 63 7.65 -15.00 9.22
CA TYR A 63 8.31 -13.90 8.51
C TYR A 63 9.51 -14.35 7.69
N ASP A 64 10.00 -15.58 7.90
CA ASP A 64 11.09 -16.20 7.17
C ASP A 64 10.55 -16.95 5.95
N PHE A 65 10.63 -16.32 4.79
CA PHE A 65 10.21 -16.91 3.52
C PHE A 65 11.44 -17.33 2.70
N SER A 66 11.26 -18.38 1.89
CA SER A 66 12.28 -18.80 0.93
C SER A 66 12.61 -17.66 -0.05
N SER A 67 13.79 -17.69 -0.63
CA SER A 67 14.22 -16.69 -1.61
C SER A 67 13.25 -16.64 -2.79
N VAL A 68 12.77 -15.42 -3.11
CA VAL A 68 11.90 -15.14 -4.25
C VAL A 68 12.74 -14.50 -5.36
N ASN A 69 12.64 -15.05 -6.57
CA ASN A 69 13.29 -14.46 -7.72
C ASN A 69 12.42 -13.36 -8.33
N TYR A 70 12.93 -12.15 -8.36
CA TYR A 70 12.27 -11.02 -9.03
C TYR A 70 13.29 -10.11 -9.70
N THR A 71 12.86 -9.41 -10.72
CA THR A 71 13.64 -8.39 -11.44
C THR A 71 13.07 -7.01 -11.16
N VAL A 72 13.91 -6.00 -11.27
CA VAL A 72 13.52 -4.59 -11.17
C VAL A 72 14.08 -3.88 -12.38
N GLU A 73 13.22 -3.24 -13.17
CA GLU A 73 13.56 -2.43 -14.32
C GLU A 73 13.17 -0.98 -14.06
N ASP A 74 14.10 -0.06 -14.23
CA ASP A 74 13.83 1.38 -14.14
C ASP A 74 13.32 1.89 -15.48
N ARG A 75 12.07 2.39 -15.51
CA ARG A 75 11.42 2.96 -16.68
C ARG A 75 11.33 4.49 -16.65
N GLY A 76 12.22 5.13 -15.91
CA GLY A 76 12.26 6.59 -15.79
C GLY A 76 11.21 7.10 -14.77
N THR A 77 9.94 7.09 -15.09
CA THR A 77 8.85 7.57 -14.21
C THR A 77 8.34 6.52 -13.24
N ALA A 78 8.66 5.25 -13.45
CA ALA A 78 8.23 4.12 -12.62
C ALA A 78 9.31 3.03 -12.60
N TRP A 79 9.24 2.16 -11.61
CA TRP A 79 9.94 0.88 -11.59
C TRP A 79 8.97 -0.24 -11.93
N LEU A 80 9.37 -1.13 -12.81
CA LEU A 80 8.65 -2.37 -13.10
C LEU A 80 9.32 -3.52 -12.36
N ILE A 81 8.60 -4.12 -11.45
CA ILE A 81 9.04 -5.26 -10.66
C ILE A 81 8.30 -6.50 -11.16
N THR A 82 9.04 -7.53 -11.49
CA THR A 82 8.47 -8.75 -12.08
C THR A 82 8.89 -9.97 -11.27
N THR A 83 7.92 -10.67 -10.69
CA THR A 83 8.09 -12.01 -10.12
C THR A 83 7.69 -13.08 -11.14
N ARG A 84 7.67 -14.33 -10.76
CA ARG A 84 7.15 -15.40 -11.62
C ARG A 84 5.64 -15.27 -11.91
N LYS A 85 4.86 -14.72 -10.97
CA LYS A 85 3.38 -14.63 -11.07
C LYS A 85 2.85 -13.21 -11.20
N LEU A 86 3.55 -12.20 -10.69
CA LEU A 86 3.07 -10.82 -10.64
C LEU A 86 3.92 -9.88 -11.49
N ILE A 87 3.28 -8.83 -11.95
CA ILE A 87 3.87 -7.61 -12.48
C ILE A 87 3.43 -6.47 -11.58
N ILE A 88 4.39 -5.77 -10.99
CA ILE A 88 4.16 -4.66 -10.06
C ILE A 88 4.78 -3.42 -10.68
N GLU A 89 3.99 -2.40 -10.89
CA GLU A 89 4.45 -1.08 -11.30
C GLU A 89 4.43 -0.16 -10.08
N ALA A 90 5.58 0.44 -9.78
CA ALA A 90 5.74 1.43 -8.72
C ALA A 90 6.10 2.77 -9.34
N THR A 91 5.16 3.71 -9.42
CA THR A 91 5.43 5.07 -9.91
C THR A 91 6.31 5.81 -8.90
N LYS A 92 7.14 6.76 -9.40
CA LYS A 92 8.12 7.45 -8.54
C LYS A 92 7.55 8.73 -7.89
N ASN A 93 6.68 9.42 -8.60
CA ASN A 93 6.09 10.68 -8.13
C ASN A 93 4.75 10.95 -8.85
N PRO A 94 3.60 10.90 -8.13
CA PRO A 94 3.47 10.37 -6.78
C PRO A 94 3.80 8.87 -6.72
N PHE A 95 4.21 8.39 -5.55
CA PHE A 95 4.47 6.96 -5.38
C PHE A 95 3.15 6.21 -5.24
N CYS A 96 2.86 5.36 -6.20
CA CYS A 96 1.67 4.51 -6.21
C CYS A 96 2.03 3.13 -6.75
N LEU A 97 1.35 2.11 -6.24
CA LEU A 97 1.52 0.73 -6.67
C LEU A 97 0.34 0.28 -7.54
N SER A 98 0.67 -0.40 -8.64
CA SER A 98 -0.29 -1.16 -9.44
C SER A 98 0.22 -2.58 -9.59
N VAL A 99 -0.65 -3.56 -9.41
CA VAL A 99 -0.32 -4.98 -9.43
C VAL A 99 -1.21 -5.70 -10.41
N SER A 100 -0.62 -6.45 -11.33
CA SER A 100 -1.32 -7.33 -12.26
C SER A 100 -0.73 -8.73 -12.25
N ASP A 101 -1.50 -9.70 -12.70
CA ASP A 101 -0.99 -11.03 -13.01
C ASP A 101 -0.25 -11.03 -14.36
N LYS A 102 0.32 -12.19 -14.72
CA LYS A 102 1.05 -12.37 -15.99
C LYS A 102 0.16 -12.31 -17.24
N ASN A 103 -1.15 -12.42 -17.06
CA ASN A 103 -2.13 -12.33 -18.15
C ASN A 103 -2.64 -10.91 -18.35
N GLY A 104 -2.14 -9.96 -17.54
CA GLY A 104 -2.54 -8.54 -17.59
C GLY A 104 -3.82 -8.24 -16.81
N LYS A 105 -4.38 -9.21 -16.04
CA LYS A 105 -5.50 -8.94 -15.16
C LYS A 105 -5.02 -8.06 -14.02
N MET A 106 -5.64 -6.86 -13.87
CA MET A 106 -5.37 -5.96 -12.75
C MET A 106 -5.89 -6.58 -11.45
N LEU A 107 -5.02 -6.66 -10.44
CA LEU A 107 -5.32 -7.21 -9.12
C LEU A 107 -5.48 -6.11 -8.08
N TYR A 108 -4.69 -5.05 -8.18
CA TYR A 108 -4.69 -3.95 -7.24
C TYR A 108 -4.14 -2.69 -7.89
N THR A 109 -4.71 -1.52 -7.60
CA THR A 109 -4.21 -0.23 -8.07
C THR A 109 -4.49 0.85 -7.04
N GLU A 110 -3.47 1.56 -6.60
CA GLU A 110 -3.62 2.76 -5.78
C GLU A 110 -4.10 3.94 -6.64
N LEU A 111 -5.09 4.68 -6.14
CA LEU A 111 -5.63 5.87 -6.82
C LEU A 111 -4.82 7.13 -6.55
N GLU A 112 -4.22 7.21 -5.39
CA GLU A 112 -3.41 8.33 -4.94
C GLU A 112 -2.33 7.81 -3.99
N GLU A 113 -1.26 8.58 -3.87
CA GLU A 113 -0.20 8.32 -2.90
C GLU A 113 -0.75 8.21 -1.48
N GLN A 114 -0.20 7.30 -0.71
CA GLN A 114 -0.55 7.17 0.71
C GLN A 114 -0.14 8.43 1.46
N ARG A 115 -1.04 8.95 2.27
CA ARG A 115 -0.80 10.15 3.08
C ARG A 115 -0.75 9.79 4.55
N PHE A 116 0.33 10.21 5.18
CA PHE A 116 0.56 10.03 6.60
C PHE A 116 0.27 11.33 7.33
N TYR A 117 -0.60 11.24 8.32
CA TYR A 117 -0.90 12.32 9.28
C TYR A 117 -0.31 11.93 10.63
N LYS A 118 -0.36 12.83 11.60
CA LYS A 118 0.22 12.60 12.94
C LYS A 118 -0.28 11.31 13.59
N ASP A 119 -1.56 11.00 13.42
CA ASP A 119 -2.30 9.94 14.10
C ASP A 119 -3.13 9.07 13.16
N SER A 120 -2.96 9.24 11.85
CA SER A 120 -3.74 8.49 10.87
C SER A 120 -3.00 8.32 9.54
N VAL A 121 -3.40 7.30 8.79
CA VAL A 121 -2.93 7.04 7.42
C VAL A 121 -4.14 6.97 6.50
N LYS A 122 -4.03 7.61 5.33
CA LYS A 122 -5.05 7.56 4.29
C LYS A 122 -4.50 6.84 3.09
N MET A 123 -5.24 5.83 2.64
CA MET A 123 -4.97 5.07 1.43
C MET A 123 -6.25 4.99 0.59
N LYS A 124 -6.13 5.04 -0.72
CA LYS A 124 -7.22 4.80 -1.66
C LYS A 124 -6.78 3.87 -2.76
N ALA A 125 -7.60 2.87 -3.03
CA ALA A 125 -7.41 1.93 -4.12
C ALA A 125 -8.63 1.90 -5.05
N VAL A 126 -8.41 1.46 -6.28
CA VAL A 126 -9.47 1.19 -7.25
C VAL A 126 -10.25 -0.03 -6.80
N LEU A 127 -11.56 0.10 -6.73
CA LEU A 127 -12.45 -1.02 -6.49
C LEU A 127 -12.82 -1.67 -7.83
N GLN A 128 -12.49 -2.95 -8.00
CA GLN A 128 -12.83 -3.68 -9.23
C GLN A 128 -14.36 -3.91 -9.33
N PRO A 129 -14.92 -4.03 -10.55
CA PRO A 129 -16.37 -4.15 -10.74
C PRO A 129 -17.02 -5.32 -9.99
N ASP A 130 -16.30 -6.44 -9.89
CA ASP A 130 -16.74 -7.71 -9.30
C ASP A 130 -16.11 -7.97 -7.91
N GLU A 131 -15.48 -6.98 -7.31
CA GLU A 131 -14.85 -7.11 -6.00
C GLU A 131 -15.87 -6.91 -4.88
N HIS A 132 -15.88 -7.83 -3.92
CA HIS A 132 -16.78 -7.84 -2.77
C HIS A 132 -15.99 -7.91 -1.47
N PHE A 133 -16.57 -7.39 -0.39
CA PHE A 133 -15.92 -7.32 0.93
C PHE A 133 -16.77 -8.01 1.98
N PHE A 134 -16.17 -8.98 2.65
CA PHE A 134 -16.82 -9.79 3.69
C PHE A 134 -16.02 -9.72 4.99
N GLY A 135 -16.69 -9.97 6.12
CA GLY A 135 -16.08 -9.97 7.43
C GLY A 135 -16.18 -8.61 8.14
N PHE A 136 -15.05 -8.09 8.66
CA PHE A 136 -14.95 -6.88 9.47
C PHE A 136 -15.56 -7.00 10.87
N GLY A 137 -15.43 -8.18 11.48
CA GLY A 137 -15.88 -8.48 12.83
C GLY A 137 -17.35 -8.89 12.91
N GLU A 138 -17.86 -8.98 14.13
CA GLU A 138 -19.24 -9.34 14.39
C GLU A 138 -20.16 -8.14 14.06
N ARG A 139 -21.05 -8.34 13.10
CA ARG A 139 -21.96 -7.32 12.59
C ARG A 139 -23.34 -7.89 12.34
N MET A 140 -24.37 -7.08 12.63
CA MET A 140 -25.77 -7.41 12.38
C MET A 140 -26.33 -6.73 11.14
N ASP A 141 -25.50 -6.54 10.11
CA ASP A 141 -25.88 -5.92 8.86
C ASP A 141 -25.68 -6.88 7.67
N PHE A 142 -25.40 -6.37 6.49
CA PHE A 142 -25.27 -7.17 5.29
C PHE A 142 -23.97 -7.96 5.29
N MET A 143 -23.99 -9.16 4.72
CA MET A 143 -22.80 -10.00 4.56
C MET A 143 -21.77 -9.32 3.64
N ASP A 144 -22.21 -8.79 2.50
CA ASP A 144 -21.36 -8.00 1.61
C ASP A 144 -21.34 -6.55 2.02
N GLN A 145 -20.16 -6.06 2.29
CA GLN A 145 -19.91 -4.70 2.75
C GLN A 145 -19.48 -3.74 1.62
N ARG A 146 -19.57 -4.18 0.35
CA ARG A 146 -19.28 -3.32 -0.80
C ARG A 146 -20.12 -2.05 -0.76
N GLY A 147 -19.50 -0.89 -1.03
CA GLY A 147 -20.18 0.41 -1.06
C GLY A 147 -20.61 0.93 0.32
N ARG A 148 -20.12 0.35 1.41
CA ARG A 148 -20.48 0.73 2.76
C ARG A 148 -19.34 1.43 3.49
N LYS A 149 -19.70 2.33 4.39
CA LYS A 149 -18.76 2.94 5.33
C LYS A 149 -18.71 2.07 6.57
N ILE A 150 -17.54 1.49 6.84
CA ILE A 150 -17.32 0.63 8.00
C ILE A 150 -16.46 1.37 8.99
N TYR A 151 -16.92 1.41 10.25
CA TYR A 151 -16.11 1.86 11.37
C TYR A 151 -15.63 0.61 12.13
N LEU A 152 -14.33 0.40 12.14
CA LEU A 152 -13.68 -0.60 12.98
C LEU A 152 -13.30 0.09 14.28
N ASN A 153 -14.07 -0.18 15.34
CA ASN A 153 -13.82 0.37 16.65
C ASN A 153 -13.96 -0.74 17.70
N VAL A 154 -12.98 -0.87 18.56
CA VAL A 154 -13.03 -1.80 19.69
C VAL A 154 -13.61 -1.07 20.88
N GLU A 155 -14.94 -1.00 20.96
CA GLU A 155 -15.65 -0.51 22.14
C GLU A 155 -16.38 -1.66 22.84
N LEU A 156 -16.03 -1.91 24.10
CA LEU A 156 -16.79 -2.80 24.97
C LEU A 156 -18.15 -2.17 25.30
N GLY A 157 -19.23 -2.76 24.75
CA GLY A 157 -20.59 -2.57 25.27
C GLY A 157 -21.43 -1.44 24.71
N ARG A 158 -21.05 -0.78 23.63
CA ARG A 158 -21.98 0.14 22.93
C ARG A 158 -22.54 -0.52 21.67
N GLY A 159 -23.86 -0.69 21.65
CA GLY A 159 -24.60 -1.26 20.54
C GLY A 159 -24.22 -0.62 19.21
N ILE A 160 -24.04 -1.47 18.20
CA ILE A 160 -23.69 -1.09 16.84
C ILE A 160 -24.77 -0.17 16.29
N LYS A 161 -24.45 1.09 16.02
CA LYS A 161 -25.34 1.97 15.28
C LYS A 161 -25.28 1.55 13.81
N PRO A 162 -26.42 1.20 13.17
CA PRO A 162 -26.44 0.90 11.76
C PRO A 162 -25.96 2.12 10.97
N ALA A 163 -25.05 1.90 10.01
CA ALA A 163 -24.62 2.94 9.11
C ALA A 163 -25.78 3.30 8.16
N VAL A 164 -26.47 4.39 8.46
CA VAL A 164 -27.51 4.93 7.60
C VAL A 164 -26.84 5.66 6.44
N GLY A 165 -27.05 5.15 5.25
CA GLY A 165 -26.93 5.77 3.93
C GLY A 165 -25.82 6.83 3.73
N GLY A 166 -24.74 6.48 3.09
CA GLY A 166 -23.74 7.44 2.63
C GLY A 166 -22.82 6.81 1.59
N LYS A 167 -22.63 7.54 0.50
CA LYS A 167 -21.82 7.17 -0.65
C LYS A 167 -20.43 6.62 -0.29
N ASP A 168 -20.13 5.47 -0.83
CA ASP A 168 -18.83 4.86 -1.18
C ASP A 168 -17.54 5.45 -0.58
N ILE A 169 -17.30 5.29 0.71
CA ILE A 169 -16.00 5.54 1.30
C ILE A 169 -15.72 4.45 2.33
N LEU A 170 -14.89 3.48 1.96
CA LEU A 170 -14.21 2.63 2.93
C LEU A 170 -13.14 3.48 3.62
N ARG A 171 -13.37 3.86 4.86
CA ARG A 171 -12.34 4.44 5.73
C ARG A 171 -11.96 3.37 6.76
N ALA A 172 -10.87 2.68 6.55
CA ALA A 172 -10.23 1.91 7.60
C ALA A 172 -9.36 2.88 8.40
N ASN A 173 -9.76 3.16 9.64
CA ASN A 173 -8.88 3.82 10.60
C ASN A 173 -8.19 2.69 11.38
N TYR A 174 -6.91 2.50 11.16
CA TYR A 174 -6.05 1.66 12.01
C TYR A 174 -5.48 2.57 13.10
N CYS A 175 -5.72 2.22 14.35
CA CYS A 175 -4.99 2.76 15.49
C CYS A 175 -3.68 2.02 15.66
#